data_9c9b95fa449260651b7e61c03d525e28
#
_entry.id   9c9b95fa449260651b7e61c03d525e28
#
_cell.length_a   1.000
_cell.length_b   1.000
_cell.length_c   1.000
_cell.angle_alpha   90.00
_cell.angle_beta   90.00
_cell.angle_gamma   90.00
#
_symmetry.space_group_name_H-M   'P 1'
#
loop_
_entity.id
_entity.type
_entity.pdbx_description
1 polymer ?
#
loop_
_entity_poly.entity_id
_entity_poly.type
_entity_poly.pdbx_seq_one_letter_code
_entity_poly.pdbx_strand_id
1 'polypeptide(L)'
;MKQIKIAPSILSADFSKMGEEVLSLEKSGADVVHCDVMDGVFVNNITFGIKMVEDLRKITKLPLDCHLMIVYPEKYVERFAKAGADIITVHYEACKENLKEVLELIRATGVKCGAVINPDTPVEKIADVIPLCDMVLIMSVFPGFGGQKFIPEALDKLRQVKAIVDACGKEIDIEIDGGVSDSNVQAVKDAGANVIVAGSAVFKAQDRGAMIAKLKA
;
A
#
# COMPACT_ATOMS: atom_id res chain seq x y z
N MET A 1 3.49 -11.68 -17.37
CA MET A 1 3.03 -11.37 -16.00
C MET A 1 3.96 -10.30 -15.44
N LYS A 2 3.45 -9.33 -14.70
CA LYS A 2 4.29 -8.35 -13.99
C LYS A 2 5.12 -9.05 -12.91
N GLN A 3 6.29 -8.47 -12.59
CA GLN A 3 7.11 -8.95 -11.48
C GLN A 3 6.35 -8.75 -10.16
N ILE A 4 6.34 -9.77 -9.31
CA ILE A 4 5.79 -9.69 -7.96
C ILE A 4 6.74 -8.89 -7.07
N LYS A 5 6.20 -7.89 -6.40
CA LYS A 5 6.88 -7.03 -5.43
C LYS A 5 6.33 -7.28 -4.04
N ILE A 6 7.20 -7.38 -3.06
CA ILE A 6 6.79 -7.47 -1.65
C ILE A 6 7.06 -6.15 -0.96
N ALA A 7 6.00 -5.62 -0.35
CA ALA A 7 5.96 -4.35 0.37
C ALA A 7 5.67 -4.59 1.86
N PRO A 8 6.68 -4.92 2.70
CA PRO A 8 6.43 -5.13 4.12
C PRO A 8 5.92 -3.84 4.80
N SER A 9 4.74 -3.94 5.47
CA SER A 9 4.20 -2.82 6.23
C SER A 9 4.95 -2.64 7.55
N ILE A 10 5.57 -1.48 7.73
CA ILE A 10 6.27 -1.10 8.95
C ILE A 10 5.34 -0.82 10.14
N LEU A 11 4.03 -0.86 9.95
CA LEU A 11 3.07 -0.90 11.05
C LEU A 11 3.31 -2.10 11.99
N SER A 12 3.89 -3.18 11.46
CA SER A 12 4.23 -4.39 12.23
C SER A 12 5.63 -4.38 12.83
N ALA A 13 6.42 -3.32 12.60
CA ALA A 13 7.79 -3.19 13.08
C ALA A 13 7.86 -2.72 14.55
N ASP A 14 9.02 -2.86 15.17
CA ASP A 14 9.32 -2.19 16.45
C ASP A 14 9.63 -0.71 16.18
N PHE A 15 8.71 0.18 16.53
CA PHE A 15 8.84 1.63 16.29
C PHE A 15 10.04 2.23 17.03
N SER A 16 10.50 1.62 18.14
CA SER A 16 11.70 2.06 18.85
C SER A 16 12.99 1.83 18.09
N LYS A 17 12.96 0.97 17.05
CA LYS A 17 14.09 0.56 16.21
C LYS A 17 13.80 0.72 14.70
N MET A 18 12.89 1.59 14.35
CA MET A 18 12.36 1.71 12.98
C MET A 18 13.46 1.75 11.90
N GLY A 19 14.55 2.47 12.15
CA GLY A 19 15.67 2.53 11.21
C GLY A 19 16.33 1.17 10.97
N GLU A 20 16.59 0.41 12.04
CA GLU A 20 17.17 -0.95 11.94
C GLU A 20 16.19 -1.91 11.25
N GLU A 21 14.91 -1.78 11.55
CA GLU A 21 13.84 -2.58 10.97
C GLU A 21 13.79 -2.40 9.45
N VAL A 22 13.78 -1.16 8.97
CA VAL A 22 13.76 -0.86 7.52
C VAL A 22 15.03 -1.34 6.82
N LEU A 23 16.21 -1.12 7.42
CA LEU A 23 17.46 -1.64 6.85
C LEU A 23 17.49 -3.17 6.79
N SER A 24 16.83 -3.84 7.74
CA SER A 24 16.70 -5.30 7.70
C SER A 24 15.80 -5.78 6.56
N LEU A 25 14.74 -5.04 6.21
CA LEU A 25 13.90 -5.35 5.06
C LEU A 25 14.67 -5.25 3.74
N GLU A 26 15.46 -4.19 3.57
CA GLU A 26 16.33 -4.02 2.40
C GLU A 26 17.29 -5.21 2.23
N LYS A 27 17.95 -5.62 3.31
CA LYS A 27 18.83 -6.82 3.33
C LYS A 27 18.07 -8.12 3.05
N SER A 28 16.82 -8.20 3.45
CA SER A 28 15.95 -9.37 3.26
C SER A 28 15.31 -9.44 1.85
N GLY A 29 15.59 -8.46 0.97
CA GLY A 29 15.13 -8.47 -0.41
C GLY A 29 13.69 -7.95 -0.59
N ALA A 30 13.19 -7.11 0.31
CA ALA A 30 11.95 -6.34 0.07
C ALA A 30 12.12 -5.42 -1.15
N ASP A 31 11.02 -5.13 -1.84
CA ASP A 31 11.01 -4.27 -3.02
C ASP A 31 10.54 -2.85 -2.71
N VAL A 32 9.69 -2.71 -1.69
CA VAL A 32 9.05 -1.46 -1.27
C VAL A 32 8.93 -1.47 0.25
N VAL A 33 8.91 -0.32 0.90
CA VAL A 33 8.53 -0.15 2.30
C VAL A 33 7.12 0.45 2.34
N HIS A 34 6.15 -0.28 2.88
CA HIS A 34 4.78 0.20 3.03
C HIS A 34 4.60 0.93 4.36
N CYS A 35 4.12 2.17 4.27
CA CYS A 35 4.00 3.11 5.38
C CYS A 35 2.52 3.43 5.66
N ASP A 36 1.92 2.74 6.63
CA ASP A 36 0.53 2.95 7.06
C ASP A 36 0.39 4.19 7.94
N VAL A 37 -0.03 5.31 7.35
CA VAL A 37 -0.23 6.60 8.03
C VAL A 37 -1.67 6.72 8.48
N MET A 38 -1.88 6.86 9.79
CA MET A 38 -3.20 6.91 10.42
C MET A 38 -3.32 8.13 11.33
N ASP A 39 -4.46 8.82 11.27
CA ASP A 39 -4.71 10.09 11.96
C ASP A 39 -5.62 10.00 13.20
N GLY A 40 -6.18 8.81 13.48
CA GLY A 40 -7.14 8.62 14.59
C GLY A 40 -8.55 9.13 14.30
N VAL A 41 -8.82 9.63 13.08
CA VAL A 41 -10.12 10.14 12.66
C VAL A 41 -10.71 9.30 11.54
N PHE A 42 -9.95 9.05 10.47
CA PHE A 42 -10.36 8.16 9.38
C PHE A 42 -10.43 6.71 9.86
N VAL A 43 -9.46 6.31 10.70
CA VAL A 43 -9.42 5.00 11.39
C VAL A 43 -9.20 5.22 12.89
N ASN A 44 -9.65 4.27 13.71
CA ASN A 44 -9.52 4.35 15.18
C ASN A 44 -8.12 3.92 15.65
N ASN A 45 -7.08 4.50 15.06
CA ASN A 45 -5.68 4.29 15.43
C ASN A 45 -4.85 5.49 14.96
N ILE A 46 -3.73 5.76 15.65
CA ILE A 46 -2.73 6.77 15.28
C ILE A 46 -1.39 6.05 15.15
N THR A 47 -0.66 6.27 14.06
CA THR A 47 0.63 5.61 13.83
C THR A 47 1.78 6.62 13.81
N PHE A 48 2.17 7.05 12.65
CA PHE A 48 3.26 7.99 12.40
C PHE A 48 2.89 8.88 11.20
N GLY A 49 3.73 9.85 10.90
CA GLY A 49 3.43 10.81 9.85
C GLY A 49 4.69 11.24 9.08
N ILE A 50 4.63 12.44 8.51
CA ILE A 50 5.59 13.02 7.58
C ILE A 50 7.03 12.94 8.11
N LYS A 51 7.25 13.20 9.39
CA LYS A 51 8.61 13.17 9.98
C LYS A 51 9.24 11.79 9.93
N MET A 52 8.44 10.72 10.13
CA MET A 52 8.94 9.34 10.00
C MET A 52 9.39 9.08 8.55
N VAL A 53 8.60 9.45 7.56
CA VAL A 53 8.94 9.29 6.13
C VAL A 53 10.23 10.05 5.79
N GLU A 54 10.37 11.30 6.27
CA GLU A 54 11.58 12.10 6.08
C GLU A 54 12.84 11.42 6.66
N ASP A 55 12.73 10.81 7.84
CA ASP A 55 13.87 10.15 8.46
C ASP A 55 14.19 8.81 7.80
N LEU A 56 13.15 8.03 7.41
CA LEU A 56 13.33 6.79 6.65
C LEU A 56 14.00 7.04 5.30
N ARG A 57 13.63 8.11 4.60
CA ARG A 57 14.25 8.45 3.31
C ARG A 57 15.75 8.64 3.39
N LYS A 58 16.29 9.09 4.53
CA LYS A 58 17.74 9.28 4.75
C LYS A 58 18.52 7.98 4.86
N ILE A 59 17.86 6.88 5.24
CA ILE A 59 18.50 5.62 5.61
C ILE A 59 18.25 4.47 4.63
N THR A 60 17.19 4.52 3.81
CA THR A 60 16.91 3.48 2.81
C THR A 60 16.82 4.06 1.40
N LYS A 61 17.11 3.22 0.40
CA LYS A 61 16.88 3.52 -1.02
C LYS A 61 15.65 2.80 -1.57
N LEU A 62 15.02 1.93 -0.78
CA LEU A 62 13.76 1.30 -1.18
C LEU A 62 12.68 2.36 -1.40
N PRO A 63 11.82 2.19 -2.40
CA PRO A 63 10.65 3.05 -2.55
C PRO A 63 9.82 3.07 -1.26
N LEU A 64 9.40 4.28 -0.85
CA LEU A 64 8.49 4.50 0.27
C LEU A 64 7.08 4.68 -0.28
N ASP A 65 6.22 3.72 -0.02
CA ASP A 65 4.81 3.75 -0.38
C ASP A 65 4.00 4.22 0.83
N CYS A 66 3.48 5.44 0.75
CA CYS A 66 2.74 6.08 1.83
C CYS A 66 1.24 5.87 1.64
N HIS A 67 0.67 4.94 2.38
CA HIS A 67 -0.76 4.66 2.44
C HIS A 67 -1.43 5.59 3.45
N LEU A 68 -2.20 6.57 2.96
CA LEU A 68 -2.78 7.61 3.78
C LEU A 68 -4.21 7.25 4.24
N MET A 69 -4.33 6.69 5.42
CA MET A 69 -5.58 6.46 6.14
C MET A 69 -5.91 7.68 7.01
N ILE A 70 -6.12 8.82 6.35
CA ILE A 70 -6.35 10.12 6.99
C ILE A 70 -7.50 10.87 6.34
N VAL A 71 -8.18 11.74 7.08
CA VAL A 71 -9.14 12.69 6.51
C VAL A 71 -8.42 13.86 5.84
N TYR A 72 -9.01 14.42 4.78
CA TYR A 72 -8.48 15.57 4.04
C TYR A 72 -7.02 15.35 3.55
N PRO A 73 -6.70 14.23 2.86
CA PRO A 73 -5.33 13.92 2.43
C PRO A 73 -4.72 15.01 1.53
N GLU A 74 -5.53 15.78 0.79
CA GLU A 74 -5.10 16.89 -0.05
C GLU A 74 -4.27 17.94 0.69
N LYS A 75 -4.46 18.07 2.00
CA LYS A 75 -3.68 19.01 2.84
C LYS A 75 -2.25 18.52 3.12
N TYR A 76 -1.96 17.25 2.86
CA TYR A 76 -0.72 16.61 3.30
C TYR A 76 0.12 16.00 2.17
N VAL A 77 -0.48 15.69 1.00
CA VAL A 77 0.20 14.98 -0.09
C VAL A 77 1.50 15.66 -0.53
N GLU A 78 1.52 17.00 -0.69
CA GLU A 78 2.75 17.73 -1.03
C GLU A 78 3.85 17.58 0.04
N ARG A 79 3.47 17.53 1.30
CA ARG A 79 4.40 17.37 2.42
C ARG A 79 4.98 15.96 2.48
N PHE A 80 4.17 14.92 2.19
CA PHE A 80 4.65 13.54 2.08
C PHE A 80 5.60 13.38 0.89
N ALA A 81 5.27 13.97 -0.26
CA ALA A 81 6.16 13.99 -1.42
C ALA A 81 7.51 14.64 -1.10
N LYS A 82 7.51 15.82 -0.48
CA LYS A 82 8.73 16.53 -0.03
C LYS A 82 9.53 15.75 1.00
N ALA A 83 8.87 14.97 1.85
CA ALA A 83 9.51 14.10 2.84
C ALA A 83 10.22 12.89 2.22
N GLY A 84 9.93 12.58 0.96
CA GLY A 84 10.59 11.50 0.21
C GLY A 84 9.72 10.27 -0.04
N ALA A 85 8.40 10.40 0.01
CA ALA A 85 7.50 9.37 -0.51
C ALA A 85 7.73 9.19 -2.01
N ASP A 86 7.78 7.95 -2.49
CA ASP A 86 7.85 7.61 -3.91
C ASP A 86 6.47 7.31 -4.49
N ILE A 87 5.56 6.81 -3.63
CA ILE A 87 4.19 6.50 -3.96
C ILE A 87 3.31 7.07 -2.84
N ILE A 88 2.17 7.65 -3.18
CA ILE A 88 1.16 8.09 -2.22
C ILE A 88 -0.19 7.49 -2.65
N THR A 89 -0.80 6.71 -1.78
CA THR A 89 -2.12 6.12 -1.98
C THR A 89 -3.13 6.75 -1.03
N VAL A 90 -4.32 7.09 -1.55
CA VAL A 90 -5.39 7.76 -0.82
C VAL A 90 -6.71 7.02 -0.97
N HIS A 91 -7.47 6.97 0.11
CA HIS A 91 -8.76 6.29 0.16
C HIS A 91 -9.85 7.05 -0.59
N TYR A 92 -10.64 6.33 -1.41
CA TYR A 92 -11.88 6.86 -1.98
C TYR A 92 -12.79 7.39 -0.88
N GLU A 93 -12.90 6.68 0.24
CA GLU A 93 -13.80 7.03 1.35
C GLU A 93 -13.41 8.34 2.05
N ALA A 94 -12.13 8.72 1.99
CA ALA A 94 -11.64 10.01 2.50
C ALA A 94 -11.84 11.16 1.50
N CYS A 95 -11.75 10.86 0.19
CA CYS A 95 -11.77 11.86 -0.88
C CYS A 95 -13.15 12.00 -1.54
N LYS A 96 -13.89 10.88 -1.68
CA LYS A 96 -15.18 10.79 -2.39
C LYS A 96 -15.12 11.44 -3.78
N GLU A 97 -15.98 12.40 -4.06
CA GLU A 97 -16.06 13.07 -5.36
C GLU A 97 -14.79 13.84 -5.72
N ASN A 98 -13.95 14.19 -4.75
CA ASN A 98 -12.68 14.91 -4.96
C ASN A 98 -11.49 13.98 -5.24
N LEU A 99 -11.71 12.65 -5.36
CA LEU A 99 -10.60 11.69 -5.53
C LEU A 99 -9.73 12.01 -6.75
N LYS A 100 -10.36 12.39 -7.87
CA LYS A 100 -9.64 12.72 -9.09
C LYS A 100 -8.70 13.91 -8.88
N GLU A 101 -9.18 14.98 -8.28
CA GLU A 101 -8.41 16.20 -8.00
C GLU A 101 -7.25 15.90 -7.04
N VAL A 102 -7.46 15.03 -6.04
CA VAL A 102 -6.40 14.61 -5.12
C VAL A 102 -5.32 13.79 -5.83
N LEU A 103 -5.70 12.86 -6.73
CA LEU A 103 -4.75 12.10 -7.55
C LEU A 103 -3.94 13.03 -8.48
N GLU A 104 -4.57 14.01 -9.10
CA GLU A 104 -3.90 15.02 -9.93
C GLU A 104 -2.94 15.88 -9.09
N LEU A 105 -3.30 16.24 -7.86
CA LEU A 105 -2.44 16.96 -6.93
C LEU A 105 -1.20 16.13 -6.56
N ILE A 106 -1.36 14.82 -6.27
CA ILE A 106 -0.23 13.93 -6.01
C ILE A 106 0.70 13.89 -7.22
N ARG A 107 0.17 13.68 -8.43
CA ARG A 107 0.96 13.64 -9.67
C ARG A 107 1.73 14.93 -9.95
N ALA A 108 1.14 16.08 -9.62
CA ALA A 108 1.79 17.38 -9.77
C ALA A 108 3.05 17.51 -8.91
N THR A 109 3.18 16.73 -7.83
CA THR A 109 4.40 16.68 -7.01
C THR A 109 5.54 15.84 -7.63
N GLY A 110 5.26 15.07 -8.69
CA GLY A 110 6.21 14.18 -9.36
C GLY A 110 6.30 12.79 -8.75
N VAL A 111 5.52 12.45 -7.71
CA VAL A 111 5.45 11.09 -7.13
C VAL A 111 4.32 10.28 -7.75
N LYS A 112 4.40 8.96 -7.61
CA LYS A 112 3.34 8.05 -8.08
C LYS A 112 2.08 8.19 -7.24
N CYS A 113 0.91 8.16 -7.88
CA CYS A 113 -0.38 8.26 -7.20
C CYS A 113 -1.16 6.95 -7.26
N GLY A 114 -1.93 6.67 -6.20
CA GLY A 114 -2.82 5.52 -6.18
C GLY A 114 -4.13 5.76 -5.46
N ALA A 115 -5.16 5.03 -5.89
CA ALA A 115 -6.47 5.00 -5.27
C ALA A 115 -6.65 3.74 -4.42
N VAL A 116 -7.27 3.90 -3.26
CA VAL A 116 -7.54 2.81 -2.30
C VAL A 116 -9.04 2.68 -2.08
N ILE A 117 -9.53 1.44 -1.94
CA ILE A 117 -10.89 1.16 -1.48
C ILE A 117 -10.92 0.15 -0.34
N ASN A 118 -11.85 0.38 0.58
CA ASN A 118 -12.14 -0.51 1.71
C ASN A 118 -12.83 -1.81 1.26
N PRO A 119 -12.88 -2.84 2.12
CA PRO A 119 -13.54 -4.12 1.80
C PRO A 119 -15.01 -4.00 1.42
N ASP A 120 -15.74 -3.03 1.93
CA ASP A 120 -17.15 -2.78 1.67
C ASP A 120 -17.42 -1.79 0.52
N THR A 121 -16.39 -1.13 -0.02
CA THR A 121 -16.52 -0.18 -1.15
C THR A 121 -16.41 -0.92 -2.48
N PRO A 122 -17.40 -0.83 -3.38
CA PRO A 122 -17.34 -1.49 -4.68
C PRO A 122 -16.33 -0.81 -5.63
N VAL A 123 -15.74 -1.61 -6.55
CA VAL A 123 -14.70 -1.15 -7.49
C VAL A 123 -15.21 -0.06 -8.44
N GLU A 124 -16.49 -0.07 -8.75
CA GLU A 124 -17.16 0.92 -9.61
C GLU A 124 -16.98 2.36 -9.11
N LYS A 125 -16.75 2.53 -7.80
CA LYS A 125 -16.52 3.86 -7.20
C LYS A 125 -15.20 4.51 -7.64
N ILE A 126 -14.25 3.72 -8.09
CA ILE A 126 -12.94 4.19 -8.55
C ILE A 126 -12.65 3.86 -10.02
N ALA A 127 -13.56 3.18 -10.72
CA ALA A 127 -13.32 2.67 -12.07
C ALA A 127 -12.86 3.77 -13.04
N ASP A 128 -13.47 4.95 -12.99
CA ASP A 128 -13.17 6.08 -13.87
C ASP A 128 -11.81 6.73 -13.60
N VAL A 129 -11.28 6.59 -12.37
CA VAL A 129 -9.99 7.17 -11.99
C VAL A 129 -8.83 6.17 -12.06
N ILE A 130 -9.08 4.86 -12.16
CA ILE A 130 -8.03 3.84 -12.32
C ILE A 130 -7.05 4.21 -13.44
N PRO A 131 -7.49 4.66 -14.64
CA PRO A 131 -6.56 5.04 -15.71
C PRO A 131 -5.66 6.25 -15.40
N LEU A 132 -5.93 6.98 -14.32
CA LEU A 132 -5.10 8.09 -13.83
C LEU A 132 -4.07 7.63 -12.80
N CYS A 133 -4.20 6.44 -12.26
CA CYS A 133 -3.34 5.91 -11.20
C CYS A 133 -2.08 5.26 -11.76
N ASP A 134 -1.03 5.27 -10.93
CA ASP A 134 0.16 4.42 -11.09
C ASP A 134 0.01 3.12 -10.28
N MET A 135 -0.88 3.13 -9.28
CA MET A 135 -1.20 2.00 -8.40
C MET A 135 -2.68 2.01 -7.99
N VAL A 136 -3.26 0.83 -7.82
CA VAL A 136 -4.57 0.66 -7.17
C VAL A 136 -4.39 -0.30 -6.01
N LEU A 137 -4.73 0.15 -4.81
CA LEU A 137 -4.65 -0.66 -3.58
C LEU A 137 -6.03 -1.16 -3.18
N ILE A 138 -6.16 -2.46 -3.03
CA ILE A 138 -7.37 -3.13 -2.52
C ILE A 138 -7.14 -3.54 -1.07
N MET A 139 -7.97 -3.02 -0.16
CA MET A 139 -7.96 -3.49 1.22
C MET A 139 -8.61 -4.85 1.34
N SER A 140 -7.91 -5.80 1.93
CA SER A 140 -8.42 -7.13 2.28
C SER A 140 -8.68 -7.31 3.78
N VAL A 141 -8.63 -6.21 4.51
CA VAL A 141 -9.09 -6.02 5.89
C VAL A 141 -9.65 -4.61 6.02
N PHE A 142 -10.45 -4.34 7.03
CA PHE A 142 -10.77 -2.94 7.35
C PHE A 142 -9.53 -2.24 7.89
N PRO A 143 -9.19 -1.02 7.37
CA PRO A 143 -7.99 -0.31 7.79
C PRO A 143 -8.02 0.06 9.28
N GLY A 144 -6.81 0.21 9.89
CA GLY A 144 -6.66 0.65 11.26
C GLY A 144 -5.76 -0.22 12.14
N PHE A 145 -5.67 -1.52 11.92
CA PHE A 145 -4.87 -2.42 12.75
C PHE A 145 -4.17 -3.50 11.92
N GLY A 146 -2.94 -3.83 12.31
CA GLY A 146 -2.20 -4.95 11.72
C GLY A 146 -2.67 -6.32 12.23
N GLY A 147 -2.30 -7.40 11.52
CA GLY A 147 -2.50 -8.78 11.96
C GLY A 147 -3.94 -9.29 11.87
N GLN A 148 -4.81 -8.64 11.13
CA GLN A 148 -6.20 -9.05 10.88
C GLN A 148 -6.26 -10.24 9.91
N LYS A 149 -7.40 -10.96 9.92
CA LYS A 149 -7.67 -12.05 8.98
C LYS A 149 -8.05 -11.50 7.61
N PHE A 150 -7.50 -12.11 6.57
CA PHE A 150 -7.81 -11.83 5.18
C PHE A 150 -9.32 -12.01 4.89
N ILE A 151 -9.91 -11.04 4.19
CA ILE A 151 -11.29 -11.07 3.71
C ILE A 151 -11.30 -11.62 2.28
N PRO A 152 -11.83 -12.84 2.02
CA PRO A 152 -11.71 -13.51 0.72
C PRO A 152 -12.35 -12.76 -0.46
N GLU A 153 -13.38 -11.96 -0.19
CA GLU A 153 -14.09 -11.14 -1.18
C GLU A 153 -13.18 -10.12 -1.87
N ALA A 154 -12.05 -9.77 -1.27
CA ALA A 154 -11.03 -8.92 -1.90
C ALA A 154 -10.45 -9.55 -3.19
N LEU A 155 -10.47 -10.88 -3.32
CA LEU A 155 -10.01 -11.55 -4.55
C LEU A 155 -10.89 -11.21 -5.76
N ASP A 156 -12.19 -11.04 -5.57
CA ASP A 156 -13.10 -10.64 -6.65
C ASP A 156 -12.86 -9.19 -7.07
N LYS A 157 -12.56 -8.32 -6.12
CA LYS A 157 -12.19 -6.93 -6.40
C LYS A 157 -10.86 -6.84 -7.16
N LEU A 158 -9.86 -7.65 -6.80
CA LEU A 158 -8.61 -7.75 -7.54
C LEU A 158 -8.84 -8.12 -9.00
N ARG A 159 -9.71 -9.12 -9.27
CA ARG A 159 -10.06 -9.54 -10.64
C ARG A 159 -10.75 -8.42 -11.43
N GLN A 160 -11.66 -7.68 -10.78
CA GLN A 160 -12.35 -6.54 -11.38
C GLN A 160 -11.36 -5.43 -11.74
N VAL A 161 -10.50 -5.03 -10.78
CA VAL A 161 -9.44 -4.03 -11.02
C VAL A 161 -8.49 -4.48 -12.12
N LYS A 162 -8.06 -5.76 -12.10
CA LYS A 162 -7.20 -6.34 -13.13
C LYS A 162 -7.83 -6.21 -14.53
N ALA A 163 -9.11 -6.50 -14.66
CA ALA A 163 -9.82 -6.38 -15.95
C ALA A 163 -9.84 -4.92 -16.45
N ILE A 164 -10.04 -3.94 -15.57
CA ILE A 164 -10.01 -2.51 -15.92
C ILE A 164 -8.59 -2.09 -16.32
N VAL A 165 -7.58 -2.50 -15.56
CA VAL A 165 -6.16 -2.18 -15.84
C VAL A 165 -5.76 -2.76 -17.20
N ASP A 166 -6.12 -4.00 -17.50
CA ASP A 166 -5.83 -4.63 -18.78
C ASP A 166 -6.51 -3.89 -19.94
N ALA A 167 -7.75 -3.48 -19.75
CA ALA A 167 -8.51 -2.75 -20.76
C ALA A 167 -7.97 -1.35 -21.05
N CYS A 168 -7.39 -0.66 -20.06
CA CYS A 168 -6.86 0.68 -20.25
C CYS A 168 -5.46 0.71 -20.90
N GLY A 169 -4.76 -0.44 -21.00
CA GLY A 169 -3.47 -0.58 -21.66
C GLY A 169 -2.32 0.19 -20.99
N LYS A 170 -2.46 0.54 -19.72
CA LYS A 170 -1.43 1.27 -18.93
C LYS A 170 -0.72 0.35 -17.95
N GLU A 171 0.50 0.72 -17.62
CA GLU A 171 1.30 0.06 -16.59
C GLU A 171 0.88 0.54 -15.19
N ILE A 172 -0.18 -0.06 -14.62
CA ILE A 172 -0.70 0.25 -13.29
C ILE A 172 -0.43 -0.93 -12.37
N ASP A 173 0.25 -0.71 -11.25
CA ASP A 173 0.45 -1.74 -10.23
C ASP A 173 -0.86 -2.01 -9.48
N ILE A 174 -1.12 -3.29 -9.17
CA ILE A 174 -2.29 -3.70 -8.37
C ILE A 174 -1.76 -4.22 -7.04
N GLU A 175 -2.06 -3.48 -6.00
CA GLU A 175 -1.61 -3.76 -4.65
C GLU A 175 -2.74 -4.32 -3.80
N ILE A 176 -2.39 -5.15 -2.84
CA ILE A 176 -3.30 -5.67 -1.83
C ILE A 176 -2.70 -5.50 -0.44
N ASP A 177 -3.52 -5.04 0.51
CA ASP A 177 -3.12 -4.93 1.91
C ASP A 177 -4.15 -5.55 2.85
N GLY A 178 -3.64 -6.41 3.73
CA GLY A 178 -4.38 -7.00 4.83
C GLY A 178 -4.38 -8.52 4.87
N GLY A 179 -3.78 -9.10 5.90
CA GLY A 179 -3.84 -10.53 6.20
C GLY A 179 -3.22 -11.46 5.15
N VAL A 180 -2.35 -10.93 4.27
CA VAL A 180 -1.64 -11.76 3.28
C VAL A 180 -0.48 -12.49 3.94
N SER A 181 -0.35 -13.77 3.63
CA SER A 181 0.69 -14.68 4.12
C SER A 181 1.02 -15.74 3.07
N ASP A 182 1.94 -16.62 3.38
CA ASP A 182 2.31 -17.75 2.54
C ASP A 182 1.16 -18.74 2.27
N SER A 183 0.10 -18.71 3.09
CA SER A 183 -1.05 -19.60 2.93
C SER A 183 -2.07 -19.13 1.88
N ASN A 184 -2.08 -17.83 1.53
CA ASN A 184 -3.06 -17.25 0.61
C ASN A 184 -2.45 -16.41 -0.52
N VAL A 185 -1.14 -16.15 -0.51
CA VAL A 185 -0.47 -15.29 -1.49
C VAL A 185 -0.65 -15.77 -2.93
N GLN A 186 -0.72 -17.08 -3.17
CA GLN A 186 -0.92 -17.60 -4.52
C GLN A 186 -2.28 -17.20 -5.08
N ALA A 187 -3.34 -17.35 -4.29
CA ALA A 187 -4.68 -16.92 -4.70
C ALA A 187 -4.75 -15.40 -4.98
N VAL A 188 -4.01 -14.62 -4.22
CA VAL A 188 -3.88 -13.16 -4.40
C VAL A 188 -3.18 -12.83 -5.72
N LYS A 189 -2.08 -13.50 -6.06
CA LYS A 189 -1.37 -13.35 -7.33
C LYS A 189 -2.24 -13.78 -8.52
N ASP A 190 -2.92 -14.92 -8.39
CA ASP A 190 -3.82 -15.44 -9.41
C ASP A 190 -5.01 -14.50 -9.67
N ALA A 191 -5.43 -13.75 -8.65
CA ALA A 191 -6.47 -12.72 -8.77
C ALA A 191 -5.96 -11.42 -9.44
N GLY A 192 -4.64 -11.26 -9.62
CA GLY A 192 -4.06 -10.17 -10.41
C GLY A 192 -3.23 -9.16 -9.62
N ALA A 193 -3.04 -9.31 -8.32
CA ALA A 193 -2.14 -8.45 -7.56
C ALA A 193 -0.68 -8.73 -7.93
N ASN A 194 0.12 -7.67 -8.05
CA ASN A 194 1.56 -7.75 -8.28
C ASN A 194 2.38 -7.00 -7.21
N VAL A 195 1.74 -6.25 -6.32
CA VAL A 195 2.36 -5.68 -5.12
C VAL A 195 1.64 -6.25 -3.91
N ILE A 196 2.38 -6.88 -3.02
CA ILE A 196 1.84 -7.61 -1.87
C ILE A 196 2.30 -6.95 -0.59
N VAL A 197 1.37 -6.33 0.13
CA VAL A 197 1.66 -5.82 1.47
C VAL A 197 1.61 -6.97 2.47
N ALA A 198 2.70 -7.18 3.20
CA ALA A 198 2.84 -8.24 4.17
C ALA A 198 3.54 -7.74 5.45
N GLY A 199 2.76 -7.28 6.42
CA GLY A 199 3.27 -6.80 7.70
C GLY A 199 3.66 -7.95 8.63
N SER A 200 2.69 -8.45 9.39
CA SER A 200 2.93 -9.48 10.42
C SER A 200 3.55 -10.78 9.89
N ALA A 201 3.25 -11.17 8.65
CA ALA A 201 3.84 -12.37 8.04
C ALA A 201 5.36 -12.24 7.90
N VAL A 202 5.88 -11.06 7.56
CA VAL A 202 7.31 -10.81 7.41
C VAL A 202 7.96 -10.51 8.77
N PHE A 203 7.40 -9.59 9.56
CA PHE A 203 8.04 -9.13 10.80
C PHE A 203 8.07 -10.18 11.91
N LYS A 204 7.12 -11.14 11.94
CA LYS A 204 7.10 -12.25 12.89
C LYS A 204 7.81 -13.51 12.37
N ALA A 205 8.28 -13.52 11.12
CA ALA A 205 9.03 -14.65 10.57
C ALA A 205 10.38 -14.79 11.27
N GLN A 206 10.79 -16.04 11.52
CA GLN A 206 12.11 -16.34 12.06
C GLN A 206 13.22 -15.92 11.09
N ASP A 207 12.97 -16.04 9.79
CA ASP A 207 13.82 -15.57 8.69
C ASP A 207 12.95 -14.72 7.74
N ARG A 208 13.15 -13.40 7.78
CA ARG A 208 12.43 -12.44 6.94
C ARG A 208 12.73 -12.63 5.45
N GLY A 209 14.00 -12.94 5.12
CA GLY A 209 14.42 -13.14 3.74
C GLY A 209 13.78 -14.38 3.13
N ALA A 210 13.76 -15.50 3.84
CA ALA A 210 13.07 -16.72 3.41
C ALA A 210 11.56 -16.48 3.23
N MET A 211 10.92 -15.72 4.13
CA MET A 211 9.50 -15.39 3.99
C MET A 211 9.24 -14.51 2.76
N ILE A 212 10.02 -13.46 2.54
CA ILE A 212 9.89 -12.58 1.36
C ILE A 212 10.10 -13.39 0.08
N ALA A 213 11.11 -14.25 0.03
CA ALA A 213 11.35 -15.13 -1.12
C ALA A 213 10.16 -16.07 -1.39
N LYS A 214 9.56 -16.63 -0.34
CA LYS A 214 8.37 -17.49 -0.43
C LYS A 214 7.15 -16.74 -0.93
N LEU A 215 6.95 -15.49 -0.48
CA LEU A 215 5.86 -14.66 -0.96
C LEU A 215 6.03 -14.25 -2.43
N LYS A 216 7.27 -14.12 -2.92
CA LYS A 216 7.58 -13.82 -4.34
C LYS A 216 7.37 -15.03 -5.26
N ALA A 217 7.71 -16.23 -4.80
CA ALA A 217 7.63 -17.47 -5.58
C ALA A 217 6.21 -17.81 -6.00
#